data_373ba8fbcf4e51ecab0139b95d3d2d1e
#
_entry.id   373ba8fbcf4e51ecab0139b95d3d2d1e
#
_cell.length_a   1.000
_cell.length_b   1.000
_cell.length_c   1.000
_cell.angle_alpha   90.00
_cell.angle_beta   90.00
_cell.angle_gamma   90.00
#
_symmetry.space_group_name_H-M   'P 1'
#
loop_
_entity.id
_entity.type
_entity.pdbx_description
1 polymer ?
#
loop_
_entity_poly.entity_id
_entity_poly.type
_entity_poly.pdbx_seq_one_letter_code
_entity_poly.pdbx_strand_id
1 'polypeptide(L)'
;ESGFDLVALAGYTNAGKSTLLRRLAAEMDVDENEDLHPDLDPTAESEDRLFTTLGTTTRRAEIGPRDVLVTDTVGFISDLPHWLVESFKSTLDAVYRADLVLLVVDVSEPLPEIREKVVTCHDTLYERNEAPIVTVLNKSDAVNDDEIERKTEALSALAPNPVVVSARTGANVDQLRERVHDELPAFERERLVLPMTEDTMSVVSWIHDNAHVETVEYGEEVVIEFEARPAVVEQSRSKATSLVEAGASA
;
A
#
# COMPACT_ATOMS: atom_id res chain seq x y z
N GLU A 1 -0.34 -15.13 4.48
CA GLU A 1 -0.89 -13.82 4.09
C GLU A 1 -0.78 -12.93 5.32
N SER A 2 0.06 -11.91 5.23
CA SER A 2 0.30 -10.98 6.35
C SER A 2 -0.97 -10.18 6.64
N GLY A 3 -1.28 -9.95 7.91
CA GLY A 3 -2.41 -9.11 8.34
C GLY A 3 -2.27 -7.61 7.97
N PHE A 4 -1.26 -7.24 7.18
CA PHE A 4 -1.02 -5.88 6.73
C PHE A 4 -1.75 -5.56 5.42
N ASP A 5 -2.23 -4.31 5.30
CA ASP A 5 -2.71 -3.78 4.03
C ASP A 5 -1.55 -3.59 3.06
N LEU A 6 -1.75 -3.95 1.79
CA LEU A 6 -0.74 -3.81 0.74
C LEU A 6 -1.08 -2.60 -0.15
N VAL A 7 -0.19 -1.63 -0.19
CA VAL A 7 -0.28 -0.45 -1.06
C VAL A 7 0.79 -0.56 -2.15
N ALA A 8 0.39 -0.59 -3.42
CA ALA A 8 1.32 -0.65 -4.53
C ALA A 8 1.53 0.72 -5.18
N LEU A 9 2.78 1.10 -5.42
CA LEU A 9 3.12 2.28 -6.22
C LEU A 9 3.24 1.89 -7.69
N ALA A 10 2.38 2.44 -8.53
CA ALA A 10 2.39 2.27 -9.98
C ALA A 10 2.70 3.61 -10.66
N GLY A 11 3.10 3.60 -11.92
CA GLY A 11 3.38 4.80 -12.70
C GLY A 11 4.67 4.70 -13.51
N TYR A 12 4.90 5.66 -14.39
CA TYR A 12 6.05 5.66 -15.30
C TYR A 12 7.39 5.76 -14.56
N THR A 13 8.46 5.38 -15.26
CA THR A 13 9.83 5.64 -14.79
C THR A 13 10.02 7.13 -14.54
N ASN A 14 10.82 7.47 -13.53
CA ASN A 14 11.10 8.85 -13.11
C ASN A 14 9.90 9.67 -12.59
N ALA A 15 8.71 9.07 -12.40
CA ALA A 15 7.58 9.75 -11.74
C ALA A 15 7.84 10.02 -10.24
N GLY A 16 8.87 9.40 -9.66
CA GLY A 16 9.28 9.62 -8.28
C GLY A 16 8.73 8.59 -7.29
N LYS A 17 8.33 7.39 -7.74
CA LYS A 17 7.81 6.29 -6.92
C LYS A 17 8.74 5.92 -5.76
N SER A 18 10.01 5.59 -6.05
CA SER A 18 10.99 5.19 -5.02
C SER A 18 11.29 6.32 -4.01
N THR A 19 11.21 7.58 -4.44
CA THR A 19 11.34 8.74 -3.54
C THR A 19 10.10 8.85 -2.64
N LEU A 20 8.91 8.62 -3.20
CA LEU A 20 7.66 8.62 -2.45
C LEU A 20 7.61 7.46 -1.45
N LEU A 21 8.04 6.24 -1.85
CA LEU A 21 8.17 5.11 -0.95
C LEU A 21 9.04 5.45 0.27
N ARG A 22 10.24 5.99 0.03
CA ARG A 22 11.14 6.40 1.12
C ARG A 22 10.50 7.45 2.02
N ARG A 23 9.75 8.37 1.46
CA ARG A 23 9.07 9.42 2.23
C ARG A 23 7.92 8.87 3.07
N LEU A 24 7.13 7.94 2.55
CA LEU A 24 6.05 7.30 3.30
C LEU A 24 6.57 6.40 4.43
N ALA A 25 7.71 5.73 4.22
CA ALA A 25 8.34 4.85 5.20
C ALA A 25 9.29 5.57 6.18
N ALA A 26 9.58 6.87 6.02
CA ALA A 26 10.61 7.60 6.76
C ALA A 26 10.29 7.91 8.22
N GLU A 27 9.09 7.63 8.70
CA GLU A 27 8.70 7.82 10.12
C GLU A 27 8.94 6.57 10.98
N MET A 28 9.27 5.43 10.38
CA MET A 28 9.69 4.25 11.11
C MET A 28 11.20 4.29 11.34
N ASP A 29 11.61 4.08 12.59
CA ASP A 29 12.99 4.17 13.03
C ASP A 29 13.97 3.46 12.09
N VAL A 30 15.10 4.11 11.87
CA VAL A 30 16.19 3.72 10.96
C VAL A 30 16.76 2.33 11.30
N ASP A 31 16.60 1.89 12.54
CA ASP A 31 17.24 0.66 13.07
C ASP A 31 16.57 -0.65 12.60
N GLU A 32 15.30 -0.65 12.19
CA GLU A 32 14.65 -1.89 11.72
C GLU A 32 14.74 -2.13 10.20
N ASN A 33 15.16 -1.14 9.43
CA ASN A 33 15.23 -1.22 7.95
C ASN A 33 16.64 -1.47 7.39
N GLU A 34 17.69 -1.50 8.20
CA GLU A 34 19.08 -1.71 7.75
C GLU A 34 19.40 -3.17 7.38
N ASP A 35 18.63 -4.14 7.87
CA ASP A 35 18.95 -5.57 7.70
C ASP A 35 18.52 -6.21 6.38
N LEU A 36 17.83 -5.49 5.49
CA LEU A 36 17.28 -6.10 4.27
C LEU A 36 18.10 -5.90 2.99
N HIS A 37 19.02 -4.92 2.92
CA HIS A 37 20.01 -4.82 1.83
C HIS A 37 21.17 -3.89 2.20
N PRO A 38 22.42 -4.42 2.39
CA PRO A 38 23.59 -3.63 2.81
C PRO A 38 24.24 -2.78 1.71
N ASP A 39 23.70 -2.71 0.50
CA ASP A 39 24.41 -2.13 -0.66
C ASP A 39 23.82 -0.81 -1.22
N LEU A 40 23.08 -0.03 -0.43
CA LEU A 40 22.58 1.27 -0.89
C LEU A 40 23.30 2.43 -0.20
N ASP A 41 24.38 2.91 -0.83
CA ASP A 41 25.10 4.14 -0.49
C ASP A 41 24.14 5.35 -0.52
N PRO A 42 23.99 6.14 0.59
CA PRO A 42 23.09 7.30 0.65
C PRO A 42 23.47 8.46 -0.26
N THR A 43 24.61 8.39 -0.95
CA THR A 43 25.16 9.47 -1.77
C THR A 43 24.98 9.30 -3.27
N ALA A 44 24.21 8.28 -3.72
CA ALA A 44 23.98 8.13 -5.17
C ALA A 44 23.13 9.27 -5.71
N GLU A 45 23.81 10.20 -6.36
CA GLU A 45 23.23 11.26 -7.19
C GLU A 45 22.23 10.65 -8.19
N SER A 46 21.10 11.34 -8.33
CA SER A 46 20.04 11.03 -9.30
C SER A 46 20.55 11.22 -10.72
N GLU A 47 21.31 10.27 -11.23
CA GLU A 47 21.56 10.16 -12.67
C GLU A 47 20.42 9.37 -13.33
N ASP A 48 20.01 9.83 -14.52
CA ASP A 48 19.08 9.20 -15.44
C ASP A 48 19.44 7.73 -15.72
N ARG A 49 19.02 6.82 -14.82
CA ARG A 49 19.16 5.38 -15.01
C ARG A 49 17.82 4.78 -15.36
N LEU A 50 17.71 4.28 -16.57
CA LEU A 50 16.51 3.64 -17.14
C LEU A 50 16.05 2.37 -16.39
N PHE A 51 16.76 1.87 -15.38
CA PHE A 51 16.40 0.67 -14.60
C PHE A 51 17.02 0.75 -13.21
N THR A 52 16.43 1.50 -12.29
CA THR A 52 16.96 1.59 -10.92
C THR A 52 16.51 0.41 -10.04
N THR A 53 15.44 -0.30 -10.39
CA THR A 53 15.00 -1.49 -9.65
C THR A 53 14.46 -2.54 -10.62
N LEU A 54 15.18 -3.65 -10.77
CA LEU A 54 14.70 -4.86 -11.45
C LEU A 54 13.91 -5.76 -10.48
N GLY A 55 13.78 -5.38 -9.22
CA GLY A 55 13.05 -6.04 -8.15
C GLY A 55 12.06 -5.11 -7.47
N THR A 56 11.00 -5.67 -6.95
CA THR A 56 10.05 -4.94 -6.08
C THR A 56 10.70 -4.66 -4.73
N THR A 57 10.65 -3.42 -4.26
CA THR A 57 11.08 -3.05 -2.90
C THR A 57 9.84 -2.80 -2.06
N THR A 58 9.67 -3.57 -0.99
CA THR A 58 8.57 -3.40 -0.05
C THR A 58 9.09 -2.81 1.24
N ARG A 59 8.39 -1.80 1.77
CA ARG A 59 8.68 -1.17 3.05
C ARG A 59 7.41 -1.07 3.88
N ARG A 60 7.57 -1.17 5.19
CA ARG A 60 6.51 -0.90 6.14
C ARG A 60 6.36 0.61 6.31
N ALA A 61 5.14 1.12 6.34
CA ALA A 61 4.81 2.50 6.60
C ALA A 61 3.65 2.58 7.57
N GLU A 62 3.66 3.57 8.45
CA GLU A 62 2.56 3.88 9.35
C GLU A 62 1.60 4.85 8.65
N ILE A 63 0.35 4.45 8.48
CA ILE A 63 -0.71 5.24 7.84
C ILE A 63 -1.88 5.39 8.83
N GLY A 64 -1.91 6.50 9.55
CA GLY A 64 -2.81 6.68 10.69
C GLY A 64 -2.52 5.61 11.75
N PRO A 65 -3.53 4.88 12.26
CA PRO A 65 -3.32 3.82 13.24
C PRO A 65 -2.89 2.47 12.64
N ARG A 66 -2.64 2.41 11.34
CA ARG A 66 -2.39 1.14 10.62
C ARG A 66 -0.96 1.05 10.14
N ASP A 67 -0.41 -0.15 10.26
CA ASP A 67 0.79 -0.54 9.54
C ASP A 67 0.41 -1.08 8.15
N VAL A 68 1.00 -0.50 7.12
CA VAL A 68 0.81 -0.92 5.74
C VAL A 68 2.13 -1.33 5.11
N LEU A 69 2.09 -2.27 4.19
CA LEU A 69 3.21 -2.61 3.32
C LEU A 69 3.11 -1.81 2.04
N VAL A 70 4.05 -0.90 1.81
CA VAL A 70 4.12 -0.12 0.57
C VAL A 70 5.17 -0.76 -0.33
N THR A 71 4.76 -1.15 -1.54
CA THR A 71 5.63 -1.79 -2.52
C THR A 71 5.88 -0.88 -3.71
N ASP A 72 7.16 -0.59 -3.99
CA ASP A 72 7.58 0.06 -5.23
C ASP A 72 7.62 -0.98 -6.35
N THR A 73 6.99 -0.66 -7.47
CA THR A 73 6.97 -1.52 -8.63
C THR A 73 7.86 -0.96 -9.74
N VAL A 74 8.28 -1.80 -10.66
CA VAL A 74 9.00 -1.33 -11.85
C VAL A 74 8.13 -0.34 -12.62
N GLY A 75 8.68 0.82 -12.96
CA GLY A 75 7.96 1.86 -13.69
C GLY A 75 7.50 1.42 -15.07
N PHE A 76 6.30 1.85 -15.47
CA PHE A 76 5.87 1.74 -16.85
C PHE A 76 6.85 2.48 -17.76
N ILE A 77 7.17 1.87 -18.88
CA ILE A 77 8.01 2.46 -19.94
C ILE A 77 7.12 2.60 -21.16
N SER A 78 7.19 3.75 -21.83
CA SER A 78 6.53 3.91 -23.13
C SER A 78 7.11 2.88 -24.11
N ASP A 79 6.27 2.24 -24.90
CA ASP A 79 6.66 1.23 -25.89
C ASP A 79 7.32 -0.04 -25.31
N LEU A 80 6.71 -0.66 -24.29
CA LEU A 80 7.15 -1.96 -23.78
C LEU A 80 7.12 -3.02 -24.90
N PRO A 81 8.25 -3.59 -25.32
CA PRO A 81 8.24 -4.72 -26.24
C PRO A 81 7.51 -5.89 -25.62
N HIS A 82 6.73 -6.63 -26.40
CA HIS A 82 5.94 -7.79 -25.92
C HIS A 82 6.74 -8.83 -25.15
N TRP A 83 8.03 -9.01 -25.45
CA TRP A 83 8.90 -9.95 -24.73
C TRP A 83 9.25 -9.47 -23.30
N LEU A 84 9.18 -8.16 -23.05
CA LEU A 84 9.44 -7.59 -21.73
C LEU A 84 8.21 -7.71 -20.81
N VAL A 85 7.01 -7.79 -21.38
CA VAL A 85 5.75 -7.97 -20.63
C VAL A 85 5.77 -9.25 -19.78
N GLU A 86 6.42 -10.33 -20.23
CA GLU A 86 6.57 -11.55 -19.44
C GLU A 86 7.47 -11.37 -18.21
N SER A 87 8.50 -10.54 -18.32
CA SER A 87 9.38 -10.20 -17.19
C SER A 87 8.71 -9.26 -16.18
N PHE A 88 7.68 -8.51 -16.59
CA PHE A 88 6.88 -7.62 -15.74
C PHE A 88 5.74 -8.32 -15.01
N LYS A 89 5.42 -9.58 -15.34
CA LYS A 89 4.31 -10.30 -14.66
C LYS A 89 4.46 -10.32 -13.15
N SER A 90 5.66 -10.60 -12.64
CA SER A 90 5.89 -10.62 -11.18
C SER A 90 5.69 -9.25 -10.51
N THR A 91 5.97 -8.18 -11.24
CA THR A 91 5.80 -6.79 -10.75
C THR A 91 4.34 -6.37 -10.80
N LEU A 92 3.62 -6.74 -11.87
CA LEU A 92 2.19 -6.53 -11.98
C LEU A 92 1.41 -7.38 -10.96
N ASP A 93 1.90 -8.58 -10.62
CA ASP A 93 1.30 -9.42 -9.58
C ASP A 93 1.24 -8.73 -8.21
N ALA A 94 2.24 -7.90 -7.87
CA ALA A 94 2.21 -7.10 -6.65
C ALA A 94 1.12 -6.02 -6.69
N VAL A 95 0.91 -5.40 -7.86
CA VAL A 95 -0.16 -4.41 -8.06
C VAL A 95 -1.54 -5.07 -8.03
N TYR A 96 -1.69 -6.24 -8.65
CA TYR A 96 -2.98 -6.96 -8.68
C TYR A 96 -3.40 -7.56 -7.34
N ARG A 97 -2.47 -7.73 -6.41
CA ARG A 97 -2.73 -8.20 -5.04
C ARG A 97 -2.86 -7.06 -4.04
N ALA A 98 -2.63 -5.82 -4.46
CA ALA A 98 -2.70 -4.67 -3.58
C ALA A 98 -4.15 -4.38 -3.15
N ASP A 99 -4.29 -3.88 -1.94
CA ASP A 99 -5.57 -3.38 -1.41
C ASP A 99 -5.84 -1.94 -1.88
N LEU A 100 -4.77 -1.23 -2.29
CA LEU A 100 -4.83 0.11 -2.86
C LEU A 100 -3.66 0.33 -3.83
N VAL A 101 -3.91 1.01 -4.95
CA VAL A 101 -2.88 1.41 -5.91
C VAL A 101 -2.70 2.93 -5.89
N LEU A 102 -1.47 3.39 -5.70
CA LEU A 102 -1.07 4.77 -5.88
C LEU A 102 -0.46 4.95 -7.26
N LEU A 103 -1.21 5.55 -8.19
CA LEU A 103 -0.72 5.89 -9.53
C LEU A 103 0.06 7.20 -9.47
N VAL A 104 1.39 7.11 -9.46
CA VAL A 104 2.29 8.26 -9.35
C VAL A 104 2.58 8.85 -10.72
N VAL A 105 2.30 10.13 -10.88
CA VAL A 105 2.39 10.89 -12.13
C VAL A 105 3.26 12.13 -11.91
N ASP A 106 4.15 12.41 -12.84
CA ASP A 106 4.98 13.63 -12.82
C ASP A 106 4.17 14.83 -13.33
N VAL A 107 3.76 15.72 -12.42
CA VAL A 107 2.97 16.91 -12.79
C VAL A 107 3.79 17.97 -13.52
N SER A 108 5.12 17.88 -13.51
CA SER A 108 5.99 18.83 -14.23
C SER A 108 6.02 18.60 -15.76
N GLU A 109 5.60 17.43 -16.22
CA GLU A 109 5.53 17.11 -17.64
C GLU A 109 4.43 17.90 -18.37
N PRO A 110 4.52 18.04 -19.70
CA PRO A 110 3.45 18.63 -20.52
C PRO A 110 2.13 17.88 -20.37
N LEU A 111 1.00 18.60 -20.28
CA LEU A 111 -0.33 18.01 -20.09
C LEU A 111 -0.69 16.88 -21.09
N PRO A 112 -0.37 16.97 -22.40
CA PRO A 112 -0.64 15.89 -23.35
C PRO A 112 0.08 14.58 -22.97
N GLU A 113 1.35 14.67 -22.53
CA GLU A 113 2.16 13.52 -22.11
C GLU A 113 1.60 12.90 -20.82
N ILE A 114 1.21 13.74 -19.84
CA ILE A 114 0.55 13.27 -18.61
C ILE A 114 -0.72 12.50 -18.95
N ARG A 115 -1.56 13.03 -19.85
CA ARG A 115 -2.81 12.37 -20.26
C ARG A 115 -2.57 11.00 -20.88
N GLU A 116 -1.64 10.91 -21.83
CA GLU A 116 -1.27 9.66 -22.49
C GLU A 116 -0.79 8.62 -21.47
N LYS A 117 0.10 9.01 -20.55
CA LYS A 117 0.63 8.15 -19.50
C LYS A 117 -0.47 7.66 -18.55
N VAL A 118 -1.35 8.55 -18.11
CA VAL A 118 -2.46 8.18 -17.21
C VAL A 118 -3.40 7.21 -17.90
N VAL A 119 -3.79 7.45 -19.16
CA VAL A 119 -4.66 6.53 -19.93
C VAL A 119 -4.00 5.17 -20.05
N THR A 120 -2.74 5.10 -20.46
CA THR A 120 -2.01 3.83 -20.62
C THR A 120 -1.92 3.06 -19.31
N CYS A 121 -1.67 3.76 -18.18
CA CYS A 121 -1.66 3.12 -16.87
C CYS A 121 -3.04 2.57 -16.50
N HIS A 122 -4.10 3.34 -16.69
CA HIS A 122 -5.46 2.89 -16.41
C HIS A 122 -5.85 1.68 -17.25
N ASP A 123 -5.60 1.70 -18.56
CA ASP A 123 -5.90 0.57 -19.44
C ASP A 123 -5.19 -0.71 -18.97
N THR A 124 -3.94 -0.60 -18.51
CA THR A 124 -3.17 -1.74 -18.01
C THR A 124 -3.67 -2.22 -16.63
N LEU A 125 -4.00 -1.29 -15.75
CA LEU A 125 -4.40 -1.61 -14.38
C LEU A 125 -5.84 -2.15 -14.31
N TYR A 126 -6.79 -1.55 -15.04
CA TYR A 126 -8.21 -1.96 -14.99
C TYR A 126 -8.48 -3.35 -15.55
N GLU A 127 -7.59 -3.92 -16.36
CA GLU A 127 -7.80 -5.27 -16.89
C GLU A 127 -7.90 -6.34 -15.80
N ARG A 128 -7.23 -6.17 -14.65
CA ARG A 128 -7.09 -7.20 -13.60
C ARG A 128 -7.09 -6.66 -12.17
N ASN A 129 -7.20 -5.36 -11.97
CA ASN A 129 -7.15 -4.77 -10.64
C ASN A 129 -8.55 -4.36 -10.18
N GLU A 130 -8.97 -4.91 -9.03
CA GLU A 130 -10.23 -4.56 -8.36
C GLU A 130 -10.02 -3.52 -7.24
N ALA A 131 -8.76 -3.27 -6.85
CA ALA A 131 -8.43 -2.30 -5.80
C ALA A 131 -8.67 -0.85 -6.27
N PRO A 132 -9.05 0.06 -5.37
CA PRO A 132 -9.15 1.46 -5.69
C PRO A 132 -7.81 2.04 -6.15
N ILE A 133 -7.87 3.04 -7.04
CA ILE A 133 -6.68 3.73 -7.57
C ILE A 133 -6.73 5.19 -7.13
N VAL A 134 -5.72 5.64 -6.40
CA VAL A 134 -5.50 7.04 -6.08
C VAL A 134 -4.41 7.60 -6.97
N THR A 135 -4.74 8.62 -7.76
CA THR A 135 -3.74 9.32 -8.58
C THR A 135 -2.98 10.34 -7.74
N VAL A 136 -1.66 10.23 -7.76
CA VAL A 136 -0.73 11.11 -7.04
C VAL A 136 0.02 11.97 -8.04
N LEU A 137 -0.29 13.27 -8.10
CA LEU A 137 0.42 14.25 -8.92
C LEU A 137 1.67 14.69 -8.17
N ASN A 138 2.79 14.02 -8.45
CA ASN A 138 4.07 14.25 -7.79
C ASN A 138 4.90 15.33 -8.50
N LYS A 139 5.94 15.81 -7.82
CA LYS A 139 6.85 16.88 -8.24
C LYS A 139 6.18 18.25 -8.34
N SER A 140 5.21 18.52 -7.47
CA SER A 140 4.55 19.84 -7.38
C SER A 140 5.50 20.99 -7.12
N ASP A 141 6.66 20.72 -6.53
CA ASP A 141 7.73 21.68 -6.29
C ASP A 141 8.43 22.20 -7.59
N ALA A 142 8.18 21.55 -8.72
CA ALA A 142 8.75 21.92 -10.02
C ALA A 142 7.79 22.78 -10.88
N VAL A 143 6.57 23.03 -10.43
CA VAL A 143 5.53 23.78 -11.13
C VAL A 143 4.91 24.83 -10.21
N ASN A 144 4.32 25.88 -10.79
CA ASN A 144 3.59 26.89 -10.02
C ASN A 144 2.13 26.45 -9.76
N ASP A 145 1.50 27.10 -8.77
CA ASP A 145 0.15 26.72 -8.32
C ASP A 145 -0.91 26.85 -9.43
N ASP A 146 -0.85 27.90 -10.28
CA ASP A 146 -1.79 28.10 -11.38
C ASP A 146 -1.71 26.95 -12.41
N GLU A 147 -0.51 26.46 -12.65
CA GLU A 147 -0.29 25.34 -13.57
C GLU A 147 -0.76 24.01 -12.97
N ILE A 148 -0.53 23.80 -11.68
CA ILE A 148 -1.04 22.64 -10.94
C ILE A 148 -2.57 22.61 -11.01
N GLU A 149 -3.24 23.71 -10.68
CA GLU A 149 -4.70 23.83 -10.72
C GLU A 149 -5.24 23.52 -12.12
N ARG A 150 -4.69 24.13 -13.15
CA ARG A 150 -5.07 23.90 -14.55
C ARG A 150 -4.89 22.44 -14.97
N LYS A 151 -3.78 21.80 -14.59
CA LYS A 151 -3.51 20.39 -14.93
C LYS A 151 -4.46 19.45 -14.15
N THR A 152 -4.70 19.72 -12.88
CA THR A 152 -5.64 18.97 -12.05
C THR A 152 -7.05 19.02 -12.62
N GLU A 153 -7.54 20.21 -12.99
CA GLU A 153 -8.84 20.37 -13.63
C GLU A 153 -8.92 19.63 -14.97
N ALA A 154 -7.89 19.74 -15.81
CA ALA A 154 -7.83 19.09 -17.10
C ALA A 154 -7.74 17.56 -17.01
N LEU A 155 -7.29 17.01 -15.91
CA LEU A 155 -7.18 15.56 -15.64
C LEU A 155 -8.38 15.01 -14.87
N SER A 156 -9.32 15.82 -14.42
CA SER A 156 -10.42 15.45 -13.52
C SER A 156 -11.24 14.25 -13.98
N ALA A 157 -11.42 14.07 -15.29
CA ALA A 157 -12.14 12.94 -15.87
C ALA A 157 -11.35 11.62 -15.88
N LEU A 158 -9.99 11.70 -15.87
CA LEU A 158 -9.10 10.55 -15.90
C LEU A 158 -8.57 10.20 -14.49
N ALA A 159 -8.42 11.21 -13.67
CA ALA A 159 -7.89 11.11 -12.32
C ALA A 159 -8.81 11.89 -11.37
N PRO A 160 -9.94 11.31 -10.95
CA PRO A 160 -10.84 11.99 -10.02
C PRO A 160 -10.18 12.16 -8.66
N ASN A 161 -10.27 13.37 -8.10
CA ASN A 161 -9.72 13.74 -6.79
C ASN A 161 -8.25 13.35 -6.60
N PRO A 162 -7.33 13.80 -7.47
CA PRO A 162 -5.93 13.47 -7.34
C PRO A 162 -5.31 14.15 -6.11
N VAL A 163 -4.27 13.55 -5.54
CA VAL A 163 -3.50 14.16 -4.45
C VAL A 163 -2.24 14.78 -5.05
N VAL A 164 -2.07 16.08 -4.86
CA VAL A 164 -0.89 16.83 -5.33
C VAL A 164 0.18 16.83 -4.26
N VAL A 165 1.36 16.26 -4.55
CA VAL A 165 2.45 16.12 -3.57
C VAL A 165 3.81 16.52 -4.15
N SER A 166 4.77 16.75 -3.27
CA SER A 166 6.19 16.70 -3.60
C SER A 166 6.88 15.66 -2.71
N ALA A 167 7.22 14.52 -3.26
CA ALA A 167 8.01 13.52 -2.55
C ALA A 167 9.40 14.05 -2.17
N ARG A 168 9.94 15.00 -2.93
CA ARG A 168 11.24 15.63 -2.67
C ARG A 168 11.20 16.51 -1.42
N THR A 169 10.22 17.41 -1.32
CA THR A 169 10.14 18.38 -0.22
C THR A 169 9.31 17.87 0.97
N GLY A 170 8.46 16.88 0.77
CA GLY A 170 7.48 16.38 1.74
C GLY A 170 6.14 17.13 1.70
N ALA A 171 5.97 18.10 0.78
CA ALA A 171 4.72 18.84 0.69
C ALA A 171 3.52 17.92 0.42
N ASN A 172 2.47 18.05 1.22
CA ASN A 172 1.20 17.35 1.16
C ASN A 172 1.30 15.80 1.31
N VAL A 173 2.41 15.27 1.82
CA VAL A 173 2.54 13.82 2.06
C VAL A 173 1.58 13.36 3.16
N ASP A 174 1.31 14.19 4.16
CA ASP A 174 0.33 13.87 5.22
C ASP A 174 -1.09 13.78 4.65
N GLN A 175 -1.46 14.68 3.72
CA GLN A 175 -2.74 14.59 3.00
C GLN A 175 -2.83 13.29 2.17
N LEU A 176 -1.71 12.84 1.59
CA LEU A 176 -1.67 11.55 0.92
C LEU A 176 -1.87 10.39 1.89
N ARG A 177 -1.28 10.44 3.10
CA ARG A 177 -1.50 9.43 4.14
C ARG A 177 -2.95 9.35 4.56
N GLU A 178 -3.60 10.50 4.82
CA GLU A 178 -5.02 10.56 5.12
C GLU A 178 -5.85 9.93 3.99
N ARG A 179 -5.53 10.26 2.73
CA ARG A 179 -6.22 9.70 1.59
C ARG A 179 -6.03 8.20 1.45
N VAL A 180 -4.82 7.68 1.68
CA VAL A 180 -4.54 6.23 1.71
C VAL A 180 -5.36 5.55 2.81
N HIS A 181 -5.40 6.15 4.01
CA HIS A 181 -6.19 5.63 5.12
C HIS A 181 -7.68 5.51 4.78
N ASP A 182 -8.25 6.51 4.13
CA ASP A 182 -9.67 6.57 3.78
C ASP A 182 -10.06 5.59 2.66
N GLU A 183 -9.14 5.29 1.75
CA GLU A 183 -9.40 4.39 0.61
C GLU A 183 -9.10 2.92 0.92
N LEU A 184 -8.32 2.65 1.96
CA LEU A 184 -8.07 1.28 2.40
C LEU A 184 -9.35 0.64 2.96
N PRO A 185 -9.52 -0.70 2.83
CA PRO A 185 -10.67 -1.40 3.40
C PRO A 185 -10.85 -1.07 4.88
N ALA A 186 -12.08 -0.77 5.28
CA ALA A 186 -12.38 -0.49 6.68
C ALA A 186 -12.10 -1.74 7.54
N PHE A 187 -11.53 -1.54 8.73
CA PHE A 187 -11.44 -2.60 9.71
C PHE A 187 -12.80 -2.81 10.37
N GLU A 188 -13.12 -4.06 10.65
CA GLU A 188 -14.26 -4.45 11.46
C GLU A 188 -13.80 -4.72 12.89
N ARG A 189 -14.57 -4.21 13.86
CA ARG A 189 -14.36 -4.53 15.27
C ARG A 189 -15.07 -5.83 15.60
N GLU A 190 -14.36 -6.73 16.27
CA GLU A 190 -14.87 -8.02 16.69
C GLU A 190 -14.57 -8.29 18.16
N ARG A 191 -15.51 -8.96 18.82
CA ARG A 191 -15.37 -9.43 20.18
C ARG A 191 -15.67 -10.93 20.22
N LEU A 192 -14.66 -11.72 20.54
CA LEU A 192 -14.81 -13.17 20.69
C LEU A 192 -14.75 -13.55 22.16
N VAL A 193 -15.59 -14.54 22.53
CA VAL A 193 -15.59 -15.20 23.84
C VAL A 193 -15.25 -16.66 23.59
N LEU A 194 -14.13 -17.12 24.11
CA LEU A 194 -13.57 -18.44 23.85
C LEU A 194 -13.42 -19.25 25.17
N PRO A 195 -13.60 -20.57 25.13
CA PRO A 195 -13.37 -21.39 26.31
C PRO A 195 -11.89 -21.35 26.70
N MET A 196 -11.56 -21.45 28.00
CA MET A 196 -10.17 -21.46 28.47
C MET A 196 -9.55 -22.82 28.23
N THR A 197 -8.95 -23.01 27.03
CA THR A 197 -8.29 -24.25 26.59
C THR A 197 -6.90 -23.95 26.02
N GLU A 198 -6.10 -25.01 25.86
CA GLU A 198 -4.76 -24.87 25.26
C GLU A 198 -4.84 -24.43 23.77
N ASP A 199 -5.85 -24.94 23.05
CA ASP A 199 -6.10 -24.56 21.64
C ASP A 199 -6.56 -23.10 21.49
N THR A 200 -7.24 -22.54 22.49
CA THR A 200 -7.65 -21.13 22.53
C THR A 200 -6.45 -20.21 22.49
N MET A 201 -5.35 -20.56 23.18
CA MET A 201 -4.15 -19.73 23.18
C MET A 201 -3.51 -19.64 21.80
N SER A 202 -3.62 -20.72 21.00
CA SER A 202 -3.17 -20.70 19.60
C SER A 202 -4.00 -19.75 18.72
N VAL A 203 -5.32 -19.67 18.97
CA VAL A 203 -6.22 -18.74 18.27
C VAL A 203 -5.94 -17.29 18.69
N VAL A 204 -5.73 -17.05 19.99
CA VAL A 204 -5.37 -15.72 20.53
C VAL A 204 -4.04 -15.24 19.92
N SER A 205 -3.02 -16.11 19.88
CA SER A 205 -1.74 -15.78 19.24
C SER A 205 -1.92 -15.47 17.75
N TRP A 206 -2.72 -16.28 17.04
CA TRP A 206 -2.99 -16.03 15.63
C TRP A 206 -3.70 -14.68 15.40
N ILE A 207 -4.64 -14.29 16.30
CA ILE A 207 -5.31 -12.99 16.22
C ILE A 207 -4.28 -11.86 16.45
N HIS A 208 -3.38 -11.99 17.44
CA HIS A 208 -2.30 -11.01 17.64
C HIS A 208 -1.39 -10.83 16.41
N ASP A 209 -1.14 -11.92 15.67
CA ASP A 209 -0.29 -11.87 14.46
C ASP A 209 -1.01 -11.28 13.23
N ASN A 210 -2.37 -11.17 13.25
CA ASN A 210 -3.16 -10.82 12.06
C ASN A 210 -4.14 -9.65 12.28
N ALA A 211 -4.27 -9.13 13.49
CA ALA A 211 -5.24 -8.13 13.87
C ALA A 211 -4.65 -7.11 14.86
N HIS A 212 -5.26 -5.95 14.95
CA HIS A 212 -4.98 -4.98 16.01
C HIS A 212 -5.79 -5.34 17.24
N VAL A 213 -5.14 -5.94 18.24
CA VAL A 213 -5.80 -6.37 19.48
C VAL A 213 -5.88 -5.21 20.45
N GLU A 214 -7.11 -4.85 20.87
CA GLU A 214 -7.35 -3.77 21.83
C GLU A 214 -7.26 -4.30 23.26
N THR A 215 -7.97 -5.40 23.55
CA THR A 215 -8.00 -5.99 24.90
C THR A 215 -8.04 -7.51 24.84
N VAL A 216 -7.41 -8.15 25.84
CA VAL A 216 -7.56 -9.58 26.13
C VAL A 216 -7.79 -9.76 27.62
N GLU A 217 -8.90 -10.36 27.98
CA GLU A 217 -9.26 -10.68 29.36
C GLU A 217 -9.24 -12.21 29.56
N TYR A 218 -8.48 -12.66 30.55
CA TYR A 218 -8.34 -14.07 30.91
C TYR A 218 -9.13 -14.36 32.19
N GLY A 219 -10.06 -15.30 32.12
CA GLY A 219 -10.90 -15.75 33.25
C GLY A 219 -11.32 -17.18 33.09
N GLU A 220 -12.59 -17.52 33.40
CA GLU A 220 -13.20 -18.80 33.08
C GLU A 220 -13.32 -18.98 31.55
N GLU A 221 -13.43 -17.86 30.86
CA GLU A 221 -13.38 -17.72 29.41
C GLU A 221 -12.32 -16.70 29.05
N VAL A 222 -11.83 -16.74 27.81
CA VAL A 222 -10.96 -15.75 27.23
C VAL A 222 -11.81 -14.80 26.38
N VAL A 223 -11.80 -13.52 26.71
CA VAL A 223 -12.48 -12.48 25.92
C VAL A 223 -11.42 -11.68 25.19
N ILE A 224 -11.50 -11.62 23.86
CA ILE A 224 -10.60 -10.84 23.04
C ILE A 224 -11.38 -9.84 22.18
N GLU A 225 -10.99 -8.57 22.24
CA GLU A 225 -11.52 -7.49 21.40
C GLU A 225 -10.40 -7.00 20.47
N PHE A 226 -10.70 -6.92 19.18
CA PHE A 226 -9.72 -6.55 18.16
C PHE A 226 -10.40 -5.91 16.95
N GLU A 227 -9.61 -5.20 16.19
CA GLU A 227 -9.98 -4.66 14.87
C GLU A 227 -9.13 -5.33 13.79
N ALA A 228 -9.77 -5.76 12.71
CA ALA A 228 -9.10 -6.44 11.61
C ALA A 228 -9.86 -6.27 10.29
N ARG A 229 -9.23 -6.68 9.21
CA ARG A 229 -9.90 -6.80 7.91
C ARG A 229 -11.08 -7.79 8.00
N PRO A 230 -12.14 -7.59 7.21
CA PRO A 230 -13.30 -8.50 7.19
C PRO A 230 -12.91 -9.98 7.02
N ALA A 231 -11.95 -10.29 6.16
CA ALA A 231 -11.46 -11.66 5.94
C ALA A 231 -10.79 -12.26 7.20
N VAL A 232 -10.07 -11.47 7.99
CA VAL A 232 -9.44 -11.89 9.23
C VAL A 232 -10.51 -12.11 10.31
N VAL A 233 -11.52 -11.22 10.38
CA VAL A 233 -12.68 -11.37 11.29
C VAL A 233 -13.43 -12.64 10.97
N GLU A 234 -13.72 -12.95 9.71
CA GLU A 234 -14.39 -14.17 9.31
C GLU A 234 -13.58 -15.43 9.66
N GLN A 235 -12.27 -15.42 9.42
CA GLN A 235 -11.39 -16.51 9.81
C GLN A 235 -11.33 -16.70 11.34
N SER A 236 -11.29 -15.62 12.11
CA SER A 236 -11.29 -15.70 13.57
C SER A 236 -12.57 -16.29 14.11
N ARG A 237 -13.73 -15.92 13.55
CA ARG A 237 -15.04 -16.52 13.87
C ARG A 237 -15.07 -18.01 13.56
N SER A 238 -14.54 -18.42 12.41
CA SER A 238 -14.46 -19.81 12.01
C SER A 238 -13.61 -20.64 12.98
N LYS A 239 -12.43 -20.11 13.36
CA LYS A 239 -11.56 -20.75 14.36
C LYS A 239 -12.25 -20.85 15.74
N ALA A 240 -12.92 -19.78 16.17
CA ALA A 240 -13.68 -19.74 17.43
C ALA A 240 -14.79 -20.80 17.46
N THR A 241 -15.58 -20.92 16.39
CA THR A 241 -16.65 -21.91 16.26
C THR A 241 -16.10 -23.33 16.38
N SER A 242 -14.99 -23.63 15.72
CA SER A 242 -14.34 -24.95 15.80
C SER A 242 -13.89 -25.31 17.20
N LEU A 243 -13.42 -24.34 18.00
CA LEU A 243 -13.07 -24.56 19.41
C LEU A 243 -14.27 -24.87 20.30
N VAL A 244 -15.37 -24.15 20.11
CA VAL A 244 -16.62 -24.36 20.89
C VAL A 244 -17.22 -25.74 20.60
N GLU A 245 -17.23 -26.16 19.33
CA GLU A 245 -17.72 -27.48 18.92
C GLU A 245 -16.84 -28.61 19.45
N ALA A 246 -15.52 -28.45 19.45
CA ALA A 246 -14.60 -29.42 20.03
C ALA A 246 -14.77 -29.57 21.56
N GLY A 247 -14.96 -28.45 22.27
CA GLY A 247 -15.19 -28.42 23.70
C GLY A 247 -16.55 -28.99 24.13
N ALA A 248 -17.57 -28.93 23.25
CA ALA A 248 -18.90 -29.51 23.52
C ALA A 248 -18.95 -31.05 23.32
N SER A 249 -17.92 -31.62 22.70
CA SER A 249 -17.84 -33.05 22.37
C SER A 249 -16.91 -33.84 23.31
N ALA A 250 -16.28 -33.17 24.28
CA ALA A 250 -15.39 -33.75 25.30
C ALA A 250 -16.06 -33.79 26.68
#